data_8bd1c02277dd43603db1b1d400db222b
#
_entry.id   8bd1c02277dd43603db1b1d400db222b
#
_cell.length_a   1.000
_cell.length_b   1.000
_cell.length_c   1.000
_cell.angle_alpha   90.00
_cell.angle_beta   90.00
_cell.angle_gamma   90.00
#
_symmetry.space_group_name_H-M   'P 1'
#
loop_
_entity.id
_entity.type
_entity.pdbx_description
1 polymer ?
#
loop_
_entity_poly.entity_id
_entity_poly.type
_entity_poly.pdbx_seq_one_letter_code
_entity_poly.pdbx_strand_id
1 'polypeptide(L)'
;MPERLLRTWLDRGVTLLQGYGLSEAAPLVLLLDPASALSKVGSAGRPPLLVDIRIVHPDGTVAGPGETGELLVRGPNVMAGYWNRPQATREALSADGWLRTGDAARHDDDGDVWIVDRVADRLLVAGRPVYPGDVERVLSGHPSVAEAGVVQVATGGARDTLVAVVVLAAGSTTTGAELLAFGRRHLAADQAPASVTFVDRLPLNSVGKLLRAQLRALVSAGS
;
A
#
# COMPACT_ATOMS: atom_id res chain seq x y z
N MET A 1 6.82 -1.97 6.85
CA MET A 1 8.29 -1.75 6.80
C MET A 1 8.75 -1.98 5.37
N PRO A 2 9.73 -1.22 4.82
CA PRO A 2 10.26 -1.46 3.48
C PRO A 2 10.87 -2.87 3.35
N GLU A 3 10.60 -3.55 2.24
CA GLU A 3 11.06 -4.93 2.01
C GLU A 3 12.60 -5.06 2.05
N ARG A 4 13.30 -4.06 1.50
CA ARG A 4 14.78 -4.02 1.55
C ARG A 4 15.31 -4.06 3.00
N LEU A 5 14.65 -3.35 3.92
CA LEU A 5 15.05 -3.34 5.33
C LEU A 5 14.78 -4.68 6.00
N LEU A 6 13.64 -5.32 5.69
CA LEU A 6 13.34 -6.67 6.17
C LEU A 6 14.42 -7.67 5.72
N ARG A 7 14.80 -7.66 4.43
CA ARG A 7 15.86 -8.51 3.89
C ARG A 7 17.21 -8.26 4.58
N THR A 8 17.57 -6.99 4.82
CA THR A 8 18.82 -6.63 5.53
C THR A 8 18.89 -7.25 6.93
N TRP A 9 17.77 -7.31 7.65
CA TRP A 9 17.72 -7.94 8.97
C TRP A 9 17.76 -9.46 8.88
N LEU A 10 17.04 -10.03 7.91
CA LEU A 10 17.07 -11.47 7.65
C LEU A 10 18.47 -11.95 7.30
N ASP A 11 19.22 -11.24 6.47
CA ASP A 11 20.62 -11.54 6.11
C ASP A 11 21.56 -11.51 7.32
N ARG A 12 21.17 -10.79 8.38
CA ARG A 12 21.88 -10.74 9.68
C ARG A 12 21.39 -11.80 10.67
N GLY A 13 20.54 -12.72 10.24
CA GLY A 13 19.97 -13.76 11.08
C GLY A 13 18.85 -13.30 12.02
N VAL A 14 18.32 -12.08 11.82
CA VAL A 14 17.22 -11.55 12.62
C VAL A 14 15.92 -11.69 11.85
N THR A 15 15.00 -12.54 12.33
CA THR A 15 13.67 -12.70 11.77
C THR A 15 12.73 -11.63 12.35
N LEU A 16 12.28 -10.72 11.51
CA LEU A 16 11.28 -9.72 11.87
C LEU A 16 9.91 -10.21 11.47
N LEU A 17 9.01 -10.31 12.43
CA LEU A 17 7.60 -10.66 12.19
C LEU A 17 6.80 -9.39 12.02
N GLN A 18 6.12 -9.28 10.90
CA GLN A 18 5.19 -8.19 10.68
C GLN A 18 3.81 -8.56 11.20
N GLY A 19 3.10 -7.58 11.73
CA GLY A 19 1.70 -7.66 12.06
C GLY A 19 0.98 -6.43 11.54
N TYR A 20 -0.31 -6.57 11.33
CA TYR A 20 -1.20 -5.48 10.96
C TYR A 20 -2.37 -5.44 11.94
N GLY A 21 -2.79 -4.22 12.26
CA GLY A 21 -3.97 -4.00 13.03
C GLY A 21 -4.29 -2.52 13.21
N LEU A 22 -5.40 -2.27 13.87
CA LEU A 22 -5.95 -0.93 14.09
C LEU A 22 -6.64 -0.90 15.46
N SER A 23 -6.79 0.30 16.03
CA SER A 23 -7.42 0.49 17.35
C SER A 23 -8.83 -0.08 17.40
N GLU A 24 -9.56 0.00 16.31
CA GLU A 24 -10.91 -0.50 16.13
C GLU A 24 -11.01 -2.05 16.16
N ALA A 25 -9.88 -2.76 16.12
CA ALA A 25 -9.80 -4.22 16.15
C ALA A 25 -8.82 -4.76 17.23
N ALA A 26 -8.59 -4.03 18.33
CA ALA A 26 -7.95 -4.35 19.60
C ALA A 26 -6.64 -5.17 19.58
N PRO A 27 -5.54 -4.68 19.08
CA PRO A 27 -5.24 -4.00 17.83
C PRO A 27 -4.89 -4.97 16.69
N LEU A 28 -4.69 -6.30 16.96
CA LEU A 28 -4.11 -7.27 16.03
C LEU A 28 -5.16 -7.94 15.13
N VAL A 29 -4.98 -7.80 13.83
CA VAL A 29 -5.83 -8.41 12.79
C VAL A 29 -5.07 -9.46 11.98
N LEU A 30 -3.78 -9.24 11.71
CA LEU A 30 -2.93 -10.16 10.97
C LEU A 30 -1.59 -10.30 11.68
N LEU A 31 -1.01 -11.49 11.61
CA LEU A 31 0.32 -11.78 12.14
C LEU A 31 1.06 -12.73 11.21
N LEU A 32 2.29 -12.38 10.85
CA LEU A 32 3.15 -13.22 10.02
C LEU A 32 3.72 -14.36 10.87
N ASP A 33 3.54 -15.58 10.36
CA ASP A 33 4.12 -16.77 10.99
C ASP A 33 5.66 -16.77 10.82
N PRO A 34 6.43 -17.10 11.86
CA PRO A 34 7.89 -17.22 11.77
C PRO A 34 8.36 -18.16 10.65
N ALA A 35 7.65 -19.25 10.41
CA ALA A 35 7.97 -20.20 9.34
C ALA A 35 7.82 -19.60 7.93
N SER A 36 6.92 -18.63 7.77
CA SER A 36 6.64 -17.94 6.50
C SER A 36 7.47 -16.66 6.31
N ALA A 37 8.13 -16.16 7.34
CA ALA A 37 8.79 -14.85 7.34
C ALA A 37 9.84 -14.68 6.24
N LEU A 38 10.54 -15.77 5.87
CA LEU A 38 11.56 -15.78 4.82
C LEU A 38 10.95 -15.81 3.39
N SER A 39 9.88 -16.57 3.22
CA SER A 39 9.24 -16.77 1.91
C SER A 39 8.18 -15.71 1.58
N LYS A 40 7.56 -15.11 2.60
CA LYS A 40 6.46 -14.14 2.48
C LYS A 40 6.89 -12.73 2.91
N VAL A 41 8.07 -12.31 2.49
CA VAL A 41 8.61 -10.98 2.85
C VAL A 41 7.63 -9.87 2.47
N GLY A 42 7.37 -8.97 3.42
CA GLY A 42 6.42 -7.86 3.23
C GLY A 42 4.96 -8.21 3.52
N SER A 43 4.62 -9.49 3.72
CA SER A 43 3.29 -9.89 4.19
C SER A 43 3.06 -9.43 5.63
N ALA A 44 1.83 -9.07 5.93
CA ALA A 44 1.33 -8.88 7.30
C ALA A 44 0.91 -10.21 7.94
N GLY A 45 0.93 -11.32 7.18
CA GLY A 45 0.58 -12.65 7.65
C GLY A 45 -0.91 -12.97 7.50
N ARG A 46 -1.43 -13.79 8.40
CA ARG A 46 -2.78 -14.34 8.40
C ARG A 46 -3.55 -13.90 9.64
N PRO A 47 -4.89 -13.98 9.63
CA PRO A 47 -5.68 -13.69 10.82
C PRO A 47 -5.39 -14.70 11.94
N PRO A 48 -5.28 -14.24 13.20
CA PRO A 48 -5.19 -15.13 14.35
C PRO A 48 -6.53 -15.83 14.60
N LEU A 49 -6.51 -16.77 15.54
CA LEU A 49 -7.70 -17.53 15.93
C LEU A 49 -8.88 -16.59 16.29
N LEU A 50 -10.08 -16.93 15.82
CA LEU A 50 -11.35 -16.20 16.02
C LEU A 50 -11.44 -14.84 15.28
N VAL A 51 -10.50 -14.50 14.42
CA VAL A 51 -10.57 -13.32 13.55
C VAL A 51 -10.83 -13.77 12.13
N ASP A 52 -11.93 -13.32 11.56
CA ASP A 52 -12.25 -13.50 10.15
C ASP A 52 -11.82 -12.26 9.37
N ILE A 53 -11.35 -12.44 8.14
CA ILE A 53 -11.10 -11.38 7.20
C ILE A 53 -11.81 -11.63 5.87
N ARG A 54 -12.09 -10.55 5.15
CA ARG A 54 -12.48 -10.55 3.72
C ARG A 54 -11.77 -9.42 3.01
N ILE A 55 -11.43 -9.65 1.76
CA ILE A 55 -10.98 -8.58 0.87
C ILE A 55 -12.07 -8.43 -0.18
N VAL A 56 -12.62 -7.22 -0.34
CA VAL A 56 -13.78 -6.99 -1.20
C VAL A 56 -13.53 -5.86 -2.19
N HIS A 57 -14.04 -6.04 -3.40
CA HIS A 57 -14.08 -4.99 -4.40
C HIS A 57 -15.12 -3.92 -4.05
N PRO A 58 -15.10 -2.73 -4.72
CA PRO A 58 -16.08 -1.67 -4.48
C PRO A 58 -17.55 -2.06 -4.70
N ASP A 59 -17.79 -3.09 -5.50
CA ASP A 59 -19.13 -3.66 -5.75
C ASP A 59 -19.57 -4.68 -4.68
N GLY A 60 -18.69 -4.96 -3.70
CA GLY A 60 -18.95 -5.90 -2.61
C GLY A 60 -18.60 -7.36 -2.93
N THR A 61 -18.15 -7.68 -4.14
CA THR A 61 -17.68 -9.04 -4.47
C THR A 61 -16.36 -9.34 -3.76
N VAL A 62 -16.15 -10.60 -3.38
CA VAL A 62 -14.91 -11.04 -2.72
C VAL A 62 -13.79 -11.12 -3.75
N ALA A 63 -12.66 -10.50 -3.43
CA ALA A 63 -11.45 -10.53 -4.25
C ALA A 63 -10.80 -11.91 -4.22
N GLY A 64 -10.36 -12.38 -5.36
CA GLY A 64 -9.55 -13.59 -5.50
C GLY A 64 -8.07 -13.37 -5.14
N PRO A 65 -7.26 -14.45 -5.12
CA PRO A 65 -5.81 -14.35 -4.88
C PRO A 65 -5.15 -13.39 -5.87
N GLY A 66 -4.29 -12.50 -5.34
CA GLY A 66 -3.60 -11.46 -6.10
C GLY A 66 -4.42 -10.21 -6.42
N GLU A 67 -5.74 -10.25 -6.26
CA GLU A 67 -6.62 -9.11 -6.47
C GLU A 67 -6.62 -8.17 -5.26
N THR A 68 -6.68 -6.87 -5.53
CA THR A 68 -6.70 -5.84 -4.47
C THR A 68 -8.12 -5.34 -4.21
N GLY A 69 -8.51 -5.33 -2.95
CA GLY A 69 -9.79 -4.81 -2.47
C GLY A 69 -9.67 -4.21 -1.07
N GLU A 70 -10.79 -3.74 -0.51
CA GLU A 70 -10.84 -3.28 0.88
C GLU A 70 -10.81 -4.45 1.85
N LEU A 71 -9.93 -4.38 2.85
CA LEU A 71 -9.87 -5.35 3.93
C LEU A 71 -11.02 -5.12 4.92
N LEU A 72 -11.82 -6.13 5.13
CA LEU A 72 -12.86 -6.19 6.17
C LEU A 72 -12.44 -7.18 7.26
N VAL A 73 -12.81 -6.87 8.49
CA VAL A 73 -12.47 -7.68 9.67
C VAL A 73 -13.72 -7.98 10.48
N ARG A 74 -13.84 -9.21 10.97
CA ARG A 74 -14.89 -9.62 11.90
C ARG A 74 -14.31 -10.52 12.98
N GLY A 75 -14.69 -10.30 14.23
CA GLY A 75 -14.23 -11.10 15.35
C GLY A 75 -14.53 -10.44 16.69
N PRO A 76 -14.25 -11.15 17.79
CA PRO A 76 -14.47 -10.61 19.15
C PRO A 76 -13.53 -9.43 19.48
N ASN A 77 -12.48 -9.22 18.70
CA ASN A 77 -11.56 -8.10 18.82
C ASN A 77 -12.10 -6.80 18.20
N VAL A 78 -13.19 -6.85 17.42
CA VAL A 78 -13.77 -5.66 16.77
C VAL A 78 -14.52 -4.83 17.81
N MET A 79 -14.30 -3.50 17.77
CA MET A 79 -14.95 -2.54 18.67
C MET A 79 -16.47 -2.60 18.60
N ALA A 80 -17.14 -2.21 19.69
CA ALA A 80 -18.59 -2.02 19.71
C ALA A 80 -19.04 -0.78 18.90
N GLY A 81 -18.17 0.20 18.70
CA GLY A 81 -18.42 1.41 17.94
C GLY A 81 -17.65 2.62 18.46
N TYR A 82 -17.79 3.73 17.77
CA TYR A 82 -17.21 5.01 18.16
C TYR A 82 -18.07 5.72 19.21
N TRP A 83 -17.44 6.16 20.30
CA TRP A 83 -18.12 6.86 21.40
C TRP A 83 -18.84 8.13 20.92
N ASN A 84 -20.13 8.23 21.20
CA ASN A 84 -21.01 9.34 20.78
C ASN A 84 -20.99 9.66 19.28
N ARG A 85 -20.65 8.67 18.42
CA ARG A 85 -20.63 8.83 16.96
C ARG A 85 -21.38 7.71 16.25
N PRO A 86 -22.72 7.66 16.42
CA PRO A 86 -23.52 6.55 15.85
C PRO A 86 -23.48 6.50 14.32
N GLN A 87 -23.35 7.64 13.64
CA GLN A 87 -23.23 7.67 12.20
C GLN A 87 -21.90 7.06 11.74
N ALA A 88 -20.76 7.51 12.28
CA ALA A 88 -19.45 6.95 11.96
C ALA A 88 -19.38 5.45 12.26
N THR A 89 -20.05 5.01 13.34
CA THR A 89 -20.16 3.57 13.68
C THR A 89 -20.89 2.81 12.58
N ARG A 90 -22.04 3.30 12.11
CA ARG A 90 -22.78 2.64 11.01
C ARG A 90 -22.04 2.63 9.67
N GLU A 91 -21.20 3.62 9.43
CA GLU A 91 -20.35 3.67 8.24
C GLU A 91 -19.18 2.67 8.30
N ALA A 92 -18.64 2.45 9.51
CA ALA A 92 -17.50 1.56 9.72
C ALA A 92 -17.90 0.10 9.96
N LEU A 93 -19.04 -0.13 10.65
CA LEU A 93 -19.51 -1.48 11.04
C LEU A 93 -20.78 -1.83 10.29
N SER A 94 -20.75 -2.93 9.55
CA SER A 94 -21.94 -3.50 8.93
C SER A 94 -22.84 -4.19 9.96
N ALA A 95 -24.12 -4.41 9.62
CA ALA A 95 -25.10 -5.05 10.51
C ALA A 95 -24.73 -6.51 10.86
N ASP A 96 -23.97 -7.19 10.03
CA ASP A 96 -23.45 -8.55 10.20
C ASP A 96 -22.05 -8.61 10.85
N GLY A 97 -21.58 -7.46 11.41
CA GLY A 97 -20.39 -7.37 12.26
C GLY A 97 -19.06 -7.23 11.52
N TRP A 98 -19.07 -6.90 10.23
CA TRP A 98 -17.83 -6.59 9.51
C TRP A 98 -17.40 -5.15 9.71
N LEU A 99 -16.17 -4.97 10.17
CA LEU A 99 -15.49 -3.67 10.26
C LEU A 99 -14.81 -3.37 8.92
N ARG A 100 -15.13 -2.24 8.32
CA ARG A 100 -14.42 -1.65 7.19
C ARG A 100 -13.17 -0.97 7.70
N THR A 101 -11.99 -1.49 7.35
CA THR A 101 -10.72 -0.93 7.84
C THR A 101 -10.31 0.35 7.11
N GLY A 102 -10.82 0.55 5.90
CA GLY A 102 -10.37 1.60 5.00
C GLY A 102 -8.98 1.34 4.42
N ASP A 103 -8.42 0.16 4.64
CA ASP A 103 -7.14 -0.27 4.06
C ASP A 103 -7.38 -1.21 2.87
N ALA A 104 -6.63 -0.99 1.80
CA ALA A 104 -6.59 -1.88 0.65
C ALA A 104 -5.58 -2.99 0.90
N ALA A 105 -5.96 -4.21 0.58
CA ALA A 105 -5.13 -5.40 0.77
C ALA A 105 -5.33 -6.39 -0.38
N ARG A 106 -4.40 -7.33 -0.49
CA ARG A 106 -4.54 -8.53 -1.32
C ARG A 106 -4.00 -9.73 -0.56
N HIS A 107 -4.42 -10.92 -0.94
CA HIS A 107 -3.87 -12.17 -0.40
C HIS A 107 -3.33 -13.05 -1.54
N ASP A 108 -2.45 -14.00 -1.20
CA ASP A 108 -2.03 -15.06 -2.10
C ASP A 108 -2.88 -16.34 -1.94
N ASP A 109 -2.53 -17.37 -2.70
CA ASP A 109 -3.21 -18.68 -2.66
C ASP A 109 -3.09 -19.37 -1.29
N ASP A 110 -2.04 -19.05 -0.52
CA ASP A 110 -1.84 -19.58 0.83
C ASP A 110 -2.62 -18.80 1.90
N GLY A 111 -3.23 -17.65 1.55
CA GLY A 111 -3.99 -16.79 2.44
C GLY A 111 -3.15 -15.78 3.23
N ASP A 112 -1.87 -15.62 2.90
CA ASP A 112 -1.04 -14.55 3.44
C ASP A 112 -1.43 -13.21 2.82
N VAL A 113 -1.55 -12.16 3.66
CA VAL A 113 -2.10 -10.85 3.28
C VAL A 113 -1.01 -9.79 3.21
N TRP A 114 -1.06 -8.97 2.18
CA TRP A 114 -0.26 -7.74 2.04
C TRP A 114 -1.18 -6.53 2.11
N ILE A 115 -0.85 -5.59 3.00
CA ILE A 115 -1.50 -4.28 3.02
C ILE A 115 -0.86 -3.43 1.92
N VAL A 116 -1.68 -2.93 1.02
CA VAL A 116 -1.26 -2.23 -0.19
C VAL A 116 -1.21 -0.72 0.03
N ASP A 117 -2.33 -0.14 0.49
CA ASP A 117 -2.48 1.31 0.69
C ASP A 117 -3.75 1.61 1.51
N ARG A 118 -4.10 2.88 1.67
CA ARG A 118 -5.44 3.29 2.09
C ARG A 118 -6.41 3.29 0.91
N VAL A 119 -7.64 2.84 1.12
CA VAL A 119 -8.70 2.93 0.10
C VAL A 119 -8.94 4.39 -0.34
N ALA A 120 -8.83 5.33 0.60
CA ALA A 120 -8.98 6.76 0.35
C ALA A 120 -7.84 7.37 -0.51
N ASP A 121 -6.65 6.74 -0.50
CA ASP A 121 -5.48 7.18 -1.27
C ASP A 121 -5.45 6.62 -2.71
N ARG A 122 -6.46 5.79 -3.06
CA ARG A 122 -6.65 5.22 -4.39
C ARG A 122 -6.76 6.31 -5.45
N LEU A 123 -6.01 6.14 -6.52
CA LEU A 123 -6.09 6.98 -7.71
C LEU A 123 -6.98 6.33 -8.77
N LEU A 124 -7.59 7.13 -9.63
CA LEU A 124 -8.37 6.63 -10.77
C LEU A 124 -7.63 6.97 -12.07
N VAL A 125 -7.09 5.96 -12.72
CA VAL A 125 -6.40 6.10 -14.00
C VAL A 125 -7.26 5.43 -15.07
N ALA A 126 -7.74 6.20 -16.04
CA ALA A 126 -8.66 5.74 -17.08
C ALA A 126 -9.88 4.98 -16.50
N GLY A 127 -10.40 5.42 -15.36
CA GLY A 127 -11.55 4.81 -14.67
C GLY A 127 -11.21 3.54 -13.85
N ARG A 128 -9.94 3.12 -13.83
CA ARG A 128 -9.49 1.98 -13.04
C ARG A 128 -8.82 2.40 -11.74
N PRO A 129 -9.03 1.67 -10.64
CA PRO A 129 -8.35 1.94 -9.39
C PRO A 129 -6.86 1.59 -9.48
N VAL A 130 -6.00 2.53 -9.13
CA VAL A 130 -4.55 2.34 -8.97
C VAL A 130 -4.17 2.73 -7.56
N TYR A 131 -3.47 1.86 -6.89
CA TYR A 131 -2.95 2.12 -5.55
C TYR A 131 -1.50 2.60 -5.65
N PRO A 132 -1.20 3.84 -5.25
CA PRO A 132 0.16 4.38 -5.30
C PRO A 132 1.20 3.49 -4.63
N GLY A 133 0.85 2.88 -3.49
CA GLY A 133 1.73 2.00 -2.75
C GLY A 133 2.22 0.77 -3.54
N ASP A 134 1.41 0.21 -4.44
CA ASP A 134 1.86 -0.88 -5.32
C ASP A 134 2.92 -0.41 -6.32
N VAL A 135 2.71 0.77 -6.91
CA VAL A 135 3.66 1.36 -7.87
C VAL A 135 4.97 1.74 -7.15
N GLU A 136 4.86 2.37 -5.97
CA GLU A 136 5.99 2.75 -5.11
C GLU A 136 6.82 1.52 -4.71
N ARG A 137 6.15 0.43 -4.33
CA ARG A 137 6.81 -0.84 -3.99
C ARG A 137 7.59 -1.42 -5.16
N VAL A 138 6.99 -1.44 -6.34
CA VAL A 138 7.67 -1.92 -7.57
C VAL A 138 8.90 -1.07 -7.86
N LEU A 139 8.77 0.26 -7.87
CA LEU A 139 9.89 1.16 -8.16
C LEU A 139 11.00 1.05 -7.11
N SER A 140 10.64 0.90 -5.84
CA SER A 140 11.59 0.69 -4.73
C SER A 140 12.34 -0.65 -4.81
N GLY A 141 11.86 -1.60 -5.62
CA GLY A 141 12.57 -2.84 -5.95
C GLY A 141 13.77 -2.64 -6.91
N HIS A 142 13.89 -1.47 -7.54
CA HIS A 142 15.04 -1.16 -8.39
C HIS A 142 16.26 -0.80 -7.54
N PRO A 143 17.46 -1.38 -7.79
CA PRO A 143 18.66 -1.18 -6.96
C PRO A 143 19.08 0.28 -6.79
N SER A 144 18.81 1.10 -7.79
CA SER A 144 19.16 2.53 -7.82
C SER A 144 18.14 3.42 -7.11
N VAL A 145 17.02 2.89 -6.58
CA VAL A 145 15.99 3.66 -5.91
C VAL A 145 16.12 3.51 -4.40
N ALA A 146 16.33 4.63 -3.71
CA ALA A 146 16.32 4.68 -2.24
C ALA A 146 14.87 4.79 -1.73
N GLU A 147 14.09 5.73 -2.32
CA GLU A 147 12.71 5.97 -1.95
C GLU A 147 11.90 6.33 -3.20
N ALA A 148 10.63 5.95 -3.22
CA ALA A 148 9.70 6.32 -4.29
C ALA A 148 8.37 6.78 -3.71
N GLY A 149 7.78 7.79 -4.34
CA GLY A 149 6.42 8.24 -4.09
C GLY A 149 5.69 8.44 -5.42
N VAL A 150 4.38 8.22 -5.44
CA VAL A 150 3.58 8.33 -6.66
C VAL A 150 2.41 9.28 -6.43
N VAL A 151 2.21 10.18 -7.37
CA VAL A 151 1.07 11.10 -7.40
C VAL A 151 0.40 11.10 -8.76
N GLN A 152 -0.87 11.46 -8.76
CA GLN A 152 -1.63 11.76 -9.96
C GLN A 152 -1.58 13.27 -10.20
N VAL A 153 -1.30 13.65 -11.44
CA VAL A 153 -1.24 15.05 -11.88
C VAL A 153 -2.18 15.23 -13.08
N ALA A 154 -2.97 16.30 -13.03
CA ALA A 154 -3.77 16.72 -14.16
C ALA A 154 -2.86 17.34 -15.24
N THR A 155 -2.82 16.74 -16.41
CA THR A 155 -1.98 17.22 -17.54
C THR A 155 -2.78 18.07 -18.52
N GLY A 156 -3.64 19.00 -18.08
CA GLY A 156 -4.33 19.96 -18.95
C GLY A 156 -5.09 19.38 -20.16
N GLY A 157 -5.10 18.07 -20.31
CA GLY A 157 -5.72 17.26 -21.34
C GLY A 157 -6.71 16.26 -20.75
N ALA A 158 -7.25 15.37 -21.58
CA ALA A 158 -8.36 14.47 -21.21
C ALA A 158 -8.03 13.37 -20.19
N ARG A 159 -6.80 13.25 -19.70
CA ARG A 159 -6.41 12.15 -18.78
C ARG A 159 -5.36 12.60 -17.77
N ASP A 160 -5.68 12.38 -16.50
CA ASP A 160 -4.70 12.45 -15.41
C ASP A 160 -3.65 11.36 -15.58
N THR A 161 -2.38 11.69 -15.30
CA THR A 161 -1.25 10.77 -15.41
C THR A 161 -0.58 10.53 -14.07
N LEU A 162 0.02 9.35 -13.91
CA LEU A 162 0.84 9.03 -12.75
C LEU A 162 2.25 9.58 -12.95
N VAL A 163 2.77 10.24 -11.94
CA VAL A 163 4.16 10.71 -11.86
C VAL A 163 4.84 10.04 -10.69
N ALA A 164 5.97 9.39 -10.94
CA ALA A 164 6.82 8.87 -9.89
C ALA A 164 7.80 9.95 -9.44
N VAL A 165 7.90 10.16 -8.12
CA VAL A 165 8.90 11.03 -7.50
C VAL A 165 9.90 10.14 -6.78
N VAL A 166 11.17 10.22 -7.18
CA VAL A 166 12.16 9.22 -6.80
C VAL A 166 13.38 9.89 -6.16
N VAL A 167 13.81 9.31 -5.05
CA VAL A 167 15.13 9.55 -4.45
C VAL A 167 16.06 8.44 -4.90
N LEU A 168 17.17 8.80 -5.52
CA LEU A 168 18.17 7.83 -5.95
C LEU A 168 19.01 7.34 -4.77
N ALA A 169 19.45 6.10 -4.85
CA ALA A 169 20.45 5.56 -3.94
C ALA A 169 21.80 6.28 -4.18
N ALA A 170 22.59 6.45 -3.13
CA ALA A 170 23.89 7.12 -3.20
C ALA A 170 24.79 6.49 -4.28
N GLY A 171 25.36 7.34 -5.13
CA GLY A 171 26.22 6.92 -6.25
C GLY A 171 25.48 6.36 -7.47
N SER A 172 24.15 6.36 -7.48
CA SER A 172 23.37 5.92 -8.63
C SER A 172 23.29 6.98 -9.72
N THR A 173 23.34 6.53 -10.98
CA THR A 173 23.25 7.37 -12.19
C THR A 173 22.08 6.97 -13.08
N THR A 174 21.14 6.19 -12.56
CA THR A 174 19.96 5.74 -13.31
C THR A 174 19.12 6.90 -13.83
N THR A 175 18.60 6.75 -15.03
CA THR A 175 17.75 7.76 -15.69
C THR A 175 16.27 7.50 -15.45
N GLY A 176 15.44 8.53 -15.66
CA GLY A 176 13.98 8.38 -15.61
C GLY A 176 13.47 7.37 -16.66
N ALA A 177 14.10 7.32 -17.86
CA ALA A 177 13.72 6.37 -18.90
C ALA A 177 13.94 4.91 -18.49
N GLU A 178 15.05 4.62 -17.80
CA GLU A 178 15.37 3.28 -17.28
C GLU A 178 14.37 2.85 -16.18
N LEU A 179 14.02 3.77 -15.26
CA LEU A 179 13.01 3.49 -14.22
C LEU A 179 11.62 3.29 -14.80
N LEU A 180 11.22 4.07 -15.81
CA LEU A 180 9.96 3.86 -16.53
C LEU A 180 9.94 2.51 -17.25
N ALA A 181 11.04 2.13 -17.91
CA ALA A 181 11.17 0.83 -18.55
C ALA A 181 11.10 -0.32 -17.52
N PHE A 182 11.71 -0.15 -16.35
CA PHE A 182 11.59 -1.10 -15.24
C PHE A 182 10.15 -1.20 -14.76
N GLY A 183 9.49 -0.08 -14.51
CA GLY A 183 8.09 -0.05 -14.09
C GLY A 183 7.16 -0.77 -15.07
N ARG A 184 7.30 -0.51 -16.37
CA ARG A 184 6.49 -1.16 -17.44
C ARG A 184 6.66 -2.67 -17.53
N ARG A 185 7.76 -3.24 -17.06
CA ARG A 185 7.97 -4.70 -17.02
C ARG A 185 7.28 -5.37 -15.84
N HIS A 186 6.96 -4.61 -14.78
CA HIS A 186 6.47 -5.15 -13.51
C HIS A 186 5.08 -4.65 -13.11
N LEU A 187 4.53 -3.67 -13.84
CA LEU A 187 3.23 -3.06 -13.60
C LEU A 187 2.32 -3.25 -14.82
N ALA A 188 1.02 -3.27 -14.61
CA ALA A 188 0.06 -3.18 -15.70
C ALA A 188 0.20 -1.81 -16.40
N ALA A 189 -0.21 -1.73 -17.65
CA ALA A 189 -0.01 -0.53 -18.50
C ALA A 189 -0.69 0.73 -17.93
N ASP A 190 -1.82 0.56 -17.23
CA ASP A 190 -2.57 1.62 -16.57
C ASP A 190 -1.99 2.02 -15.19
N GLN A 191 -1.10 1.22 -14.63
CA GLN A 191 -0.40 1.47 -13.37
C GLN A 191 1.00 2.09 -13.57
N ALA A 192 1.56 1.99 -14.78
CA ALA A 192 2.90 2.50 -15.04
C ALA A 192 2.92 4.04 -15.04
N PRO A 193 3.85 4.68 -14.31
CA PRO A 193 4.03 6.13 -14.36
C PRO A 193 4.35 6.61 -15.77
N ALA A 194 3.87 7.80 -16.13
CA ALA A 194 4.17 8.45 -17.40
C ALA A 194 5.52 9.17 -17.36
N SER A 195 5.93 9.66 -16.19
CA SER A 195 7.18 10.36 -15.98
C SER A 195 7.78 10.10 -14.61
N VAL A 196 9.07 10.43 -14.48
CA VAL A 196 9.84 10.38 -13.22
C VAL A 196 10.41 11.75 -12.93
N THR A 197 10.23 12.23 -11.71
CA THR A 197 10.87 13.41 -11.15
C THR A 197 11.85 12.96 -10.07
N PHE A 198 13.11 13.39 -10.17
CA PHE A 198 14.10 13.13 -9.13
C PHE A 198 14.13 14.24 -8.10
N VAL A 199 14.24 13.84 -6.83
CA VAL A 199 14.35 14.76 -5.69
C VAL A 199 15.39 14.25 -4.69
N ASP A 200 15.95 15.16 -3.88
CA ASP A 200 16.92 14.79 -2.85
C ASP A 200 16.26 14.06 -1.66
N ARG A 201 14.99 14.35 -1.39
CA ARG A 201 14.21 13.73 -0.30
C ARG A 201 12.71 13.79 -0.58
N LEU A 202 11.98 12.78 -0.09
CA LEU A 202 10.52 12.82 -0.09
C LEU A 202 9.97 13.62 1.10
N PRO A 203 8.83 14.31 0.94
CA PRO A 203 8.15 14.97 2.04
C PRO A 203 7.48 13.92 2.96
N LEU A 204 8.03 13.73 4.15
CA LEU A 204 7.53 12.80 5.16
C LEU A 204 7.05 13.58 6.40
N ASN A 205 6.06 13.03 7.10
CA ASN A 205 5.69 13.54 8.42
C ASN A 205 6.64 13.00 9.51
N SER A 206 6.43 13.41 10.78
CA SER A 206 7.26 13.03 11.93
C SER A 206 7.32 11.53 12.21
N VAL A 207 6.38 10.74 11.67
CA VAL A 207 6.34 9.28 11.82
C VAL A 207 6.75 8.55 10.53
N GLY A 208 7.34 9.28 9.56
CA GLY A 208 7.86 8.72 8.32
C GLY A 208 6.80 8.40 7.25
N LYS A 209 5.57 8.91 7.39
CA LYS A 209 4.51 8.72 6.38
C LYS A 209 4.62 9.80 5.30
N LEU A 210 4.52 9.40 4.03
CA LEU A 210 4.55 10.26 2.86
C LEU A 210 3.40 11.29 2.87
N LEU A 211 3.75 12.56 2.68
CA LEU A 211 2.81 13.69 2.59
C LEU A 211 2.45 13.91 1.11
N ARG A 212 1.46 13.16 0.59
CA ARG A 212 1.08 13.15 -0.83
C ARG A 212 0.67 14.53 -1.39
N ALA A 213 0.08 15.39 -0.57
CA ALA A 213 -0.26 16.76 -0.99
C ALA A 213 0.99 17.59 -1.31
N GLN A 214 2.03 17.49 -0.46
CA GLN A 214 3.31 18.16 -0.71
C GLN A 214 4.06 17.54 -1.89
N LEU A 215 3.99 16.20 -2.04
CA LEU A 215 4.58 15.50 -3.17
C LEU A 215 3.96 15.98 -4.50
N ARG A 216 2.64 16.16 -4.53
CA ARG A 216 1.94 16.70 -5.72
C ARG A 216 2.39 18.13 -6.03
N ALA A 217 2.54 18.98 -5.01
CA ALA A 217 2.99 20.36 -5.19
C ALA A 217 4.41 20.44 -5.79
N LEU A 218 5.33 19.53 -5.40
CA LEU A 218 6.68 19.46 -5.97
C LEU A 218 6.65 19.18 -7.49
N VAL A 219 5.79 18.26 -7.93
CA VAL A 219 5.67 17.92 -9.35
C VAL A 219 5.04 19.06 -10.14
N SER A 220 4.01 19.74 -9.59
CA SER A 220 3.32 20.85 -10.27
C SER A 220 4.18 22.11 -10.39
N ALA A 221 5.17 22.31 -9.51
CA ALA A 221 6.08 23.45 -9.55
C ALA A 221 7.26 23.27 -10.53
N GLY A 222 7.52 22.06 -10.97
CA GLY A 222 8.61 21.72 -11.89
C GLY A 222 8.17 21.47 -13.33
N SER A 223 6.89 21.75 -13.66
CA SER A 223 6.29 21.54 -15.00
C SER A 223 6.24 22.80 -15.81
#